data_d9ddd020960cea94464e5055c2101075
#
_entry.id   d9ddd020960cea94464e5055c2101075
#
_cell.length_a   1.000
_cell.length_b   1.000
_cell.length_c   1.000
_cell.angle_alpha   90.00
_cell.angle_beta   90.00
_cell.angle_gamma   90.00
#
_symmetry.space_group_name_H-M   'P 1'
#
loop_
_entity.id
_entity.type
_entity.pdbx_description
1 polymer ?
#
loop_
_entity_poly.entity_id
_entity_poly.type
_entity_poly.pdbx_seq_one_letter_code
_entity_poly.pdbx_strand_id
1 'polypeptide(L)'
;MQSVARVITRLETAEAVIALTFDCGADRGYTREILDELARHGIRATFGLTGAWARANPDLVARMLHAGHRLINHSDTHPSFTGRSTRSLPLSVDQRAAEIRRAEQAVAAVSGSETTMRPYFRPPYGDYDEELLTLLPELGYSVVVMWTVDSLGWRGIPPEEVVTRVLAAAQPGAIVLLHVGAQSTDAAALPQLIAALQERGYGFVTTDAQLG
;
A
#
# COMPACT_ATOMS: atom_id res chain seq x y z
N MET A 1 4.21 16.79 24.44
CA MET A 1 4.01 15.34 24.18
C MET A 1 4.56 15.05 22.81
N GLN A 2 5.38 14.02 22.68
CA GLN A 2 5.90 13.58 21.38
C GLN A 2 4.74 13.04 20.56
N SER A 3 4.61 13.46 19.30
CA SER A 3 3.56 12.99 18.40
C SER A 3 3.86 11.52 18.02
N VAL A 4 2.86 10.67 18.04
CA VAL A 4 2.98 9.26 17.65
C VAL A 4 2.12 9.02 16.41
N ALA A 5 2.63 8.30 15.42
CA ALA A 5 1.88 8.00 14.20
C ALA A 5 0.65 7.11 14.52
N ARG A 6 -0.49 7.47 13.94
CA ARG A 6 -1.73 6.72 14.07
C ARG A 6 -1.72 5.50 13.15
N VAL A 7 -2.00 4.32 13.71
CA VAL A 7 -2.15 3.09 12.92
C VAL A 7 -3.61 2.93 12.51
N ILE A 8 -3.84 2.75 11.22
CA ILE A 8 -5.17 2.45 10.68
C ILE A 8 -5.18 1.07 10.03
N THR A 9 -6.19 0.27 10.35
CA THR A 9 -6.47 -1.03 9.72
C THR A 9 -7.72 -0.99 8.86
N ARG A 10 -8.48 0.10 8.96
CA ARG A 10 -9.73 0.39 8.28
C ARG A 10 -9.94 1.90 8.21
N LEU A 11 -10.61 2.38 7.19
CA LEU A 11 -11.06 3.78 7.14
C LEU A 11 -12.24 3.98 8.09
N GLU A 12 -12.28 5.11 8.77
CA GLU A 12 -13.36 5.47 9.70
C GLU A 12 -14.53 6.04 8.88
N THR A 13 -15.42 5.16 8.44
CA THR A 13 -16.61 5.55 7.65
C THR A 13 -17.72 4.53 7.79
N ALA A 14 -18.97 4.99 7.63
CA ALA A 14 -20.17 4.18 7.46
C ALA A 14 -20.54 3.98 5.98
N GLU A 15 -19.89 4.71 5.06
CA GLU A 15 -20.12 4.56 3.63
C GLU A 15 -19.68 3.18 3.12
N ALA A 16 -20.44 2.61 2.20
CA ALA A 16 -20.12 1.32 1.56
C ALA A 16 -18.96 1.49 0.55
N VAL A 17 -17.76 1.75 1.06
CA VAL A 17 -16.54 1.94 0.26
C VAL A 17 -15.42 1.03 0.74
N ILE A 18 -14.53 0.67 -0.18
CA ILE A 18 -13.35 -0.17 0.05
C ILE A 18 -12.12 0.51 -0.54
N ALA A 19 -11.00 0.46 0.18
CA ALA A 19 -9.71 0.89 -0.32
C ALA A 19 -8.93 -0.32 -0.84
N LEU A 20 -8.75 -0.42 -2.16
CA LEU A 20 -7.81 -1.36 -2.75
C LEU A 20 -6.39 -0.79 -2.63
N THR A 21 -5.48 -1.56 -2.04
CA THR A 21 -4.10 -1.13 -1.85
C THR A 21 -3.15 -2.18 -2.37
N PHE A 22 -2.09 -1.76 -3.10
CA PHE A 22 -1.14 -2.64 -3.77
C PHE A 22 0.27 -2.33 -3.32
N ASP A 23 1.00 -3.32 -2.81
CA ASP A 23 2.40 -3.17 -2.46
C ASP A 23 3.31 -3.53 -3.65
N CYS A 24 4.25 -2.62 -3.94
CA CYS A 24 5.19 -2.66 -5.05
C CYS A 24 6.62 -2.73 -4.47
N GLY A 25 7.15 -3.92 -4.29
CA GLY A 25 8.45 -4.09 -3.65
C GLY A 25 9.37 -5.12 -4.32
N ALA A 26 8.82 -6.17 -4.91
CA ALA A 26 9.60 -7.27 -5.49
C ALA A 26 10.08 -6.94 -6.91
N ASP A 27 9.20 -7.02 -7.87
CA ASP A 27 9.48 -6.79 -9.29
C ASP A 27 8.39 -5.95 -9.94
N ARG A 28 8.53 -5.66 -11.24
CA ARG A 28 7.52 -4.93 -12.01
C ARG A 28 6.18 -5.66 -12.07
N GLY A 29 6.23 -6.99 -12.11
CA GLY A 29 5.08 -7.89 -12.13
C GLY A 29 3.97 -7.46 -13.08
N TYR A 30 2.76 -7.59 -12.59
CA TYR A 30 1.52 -7.27 -13.29
C TYR A 30 1.02 -5.83 -13.06
N THR A 31 1.92 -4.90 -12.72
CA THR A 31 1.51 -3.52 -12.41
C THR A 31 0.77 -2.85 -13.55
N ARG A 32 1.19 -3.10 -14.80
CA ARG A 32 0.54 -2.52 -15.98
C ARG A 32 -0.89 -3.02 -16.12
N GLU A 33 -1.10 -4.32 -15.99
CA GLU A 33 -2.38 -5.00 -16.08
C GLU A 33 -3.33 -4.53 -14.98
N ILE A 34 -2.82 -4.37 -13.75
CA ILE A 34 -3.57 -3.83 -12.60
C ILE A 34 -4.01 -2.40 -12.90
N LEU A 35 -3.11 -1.53 -13.38
CA LEU A 35 -3.45 -0.15 -13.72
C LEU A 35 -4.45 -0.06 -14.90
N ASP A 36 -4.36 -0.96 -15.88
CA ASP A 36 -5.32 -1.05 -16.98
C ASP A 36 -6.70 -1.47 -16.47
N GLU A 37 -6.76 -2.45 -15.55
CA GLU A 37 -8.01 -2.90 -14.94
C GLU A 37 -8.67 -1.81 -14.11
N LEU A 38 -7.91 -1.15 -13.23
CA LEU A 38 -8.42 -0.04 -12.42
C LEU A 38 -8.94 1.11 -13.31
N ALA A 39 -8.23 1.43 -14.40
CA ALA A 39 -8.65 2.47 -15.34
C ALA A 39 -9.96 2.12 -16.05
N ARG A 40 -10.16 0.85 -16.46
CA ARG A 40 -11.42 0.37 -17.07
C ARG A 40 -12.64 0.62 -16.19
N HIS A 41 -12.46 0.53 -14.88
CA HIS A 41 -13.53 0.73 -13.90
C HIS A 41 -13.55 2.15 -13.29
N GLY A 42 -12.66 3.06 -13.70
CA GLY A 42 -12.54 4.41 -13.14
C GLY A 42 -12.14 4.42 -11.67
N ILE A 43 -11.44 3.37 -11.20
CA ILE A 43 -11.08 3.19 -9.79
C ILE A 43 -9.73 3.84 -9.50
N ARG A 44 -9.69 4.68 -8.46
CA ARG A 44 -8.43 5.12 -7.86
C ARG A 44 -8.08 4.22 -6.69
N ALA A 45 -6.83 3.75 -6.66
CA ALA A 45 -6.31 2.86 -5.63
C ALA A 45 -5.12 3.50 -4.91
N THR A 46 -4.61 2.83 -3.87
CA THR A 46 -3.40 3.25 -3.17
C THR A 46 -2.27 2.28 -3.45
N PHE A 47 -1.06 2.81 -3.71
CA PHE A 47 0.12 2.01 -4.00
C PHE A 47 1.21 2.27 -2.96
N GLY A 48 1.65 1.21 -2.26
CA GLY A 48 2.80 1.23 -1.36
C GLY A 48 4.08 0.97 -2.15
N LEU A 49 4.90 2.02 -2.36
CA LEU A 49 6.09 1.90 -3.19
C LEU A 49 7.35 1.78 -2.35
N THR A 50 8.18 0.77 -2.66
CA THR A 50 9.58 0.83 -2.23
C THR A 50 10.37 1.77 -3.14
N GLY A 51 11.40 2.41 -2.58
CA GLY A 51 12.28 3.28 -3.35
C GLY A 51 13.02 2.52 -4.46
N ALA A 52 13.47 1.30 -4.18
CA ALA A 52 14.12 0.44 -5.16
C ALA A 52 13.19 0.14 -6.35
N TRP A 53 11.93 -0.18 -6.08
CA TRP A 53 10.93 -0.41 -7.12
C TRP A 53 10.64 0.85 -7.93
N ALA A 54 10.49 1.99 -7.26
CA ALA A 54 10.22 3.28 -7.90
C ALA A 54 11.36 3.70 -8.86
N ARG A 55 12.61 3.54 -8.45
CA ARG A 55 13.78 3.79 -9.31
C ARG A 55 13.82 2.87 -10.54
N ALA A 56 13.43 1.62 -10.38
CA ALA A 56 13.41 0.65 -11.48
C ALA A 56 12.21 0.85 -12.45
N ASN A 57 11.14 1.53 -12.00
CA ASN A 57 9.89 1.66 -12.75
C ASN A 57 9.33 3.10 -12.78
N PRO A 58 10.13 4.11 -13.16
CA PRO A 58 9.70 5.52 -13.12
C PRO A 58 8.50 5.81 -14.02
N ASP A 59 8.35 5.09 -15.12
CA ASP A 59 7.22 5.18 -16.04
C ASP A 59 5.90 4.76 -15.38
N LEU A 60 5.93 3.73 -14.55
CA LEU A 60 4.74 3.28 -13.82
C LEU A 60 4.40 4.22 -12.66
N VAL A 61 5.41 4.75 -11.96
CA VAL A 61 5.19 5.80 -10.93
C VAL A 61 4.51 7.02 -11.56
N ALA A 62 5.01 7.50 -12.71
CA ALA A 62 4.41 8.62 -13.44
C ALA A 62 2.96 8.31 -13.86
N ARG A 63 2.69 7.08 -14.33
CA ARG A 63 1.35 6.64 -14.70
C ARG A 63 0.39 6.62 -13.51
N MET A 64 0.83 6.10 -12.34
CA MET A 64 0.04 6.10 -11.11
C MET A 64 -0.35 7.52 -10.70
N LEU A 65 0.61 8.45 -10.72
CA LEU A 65 0.38 9.85 -10.39
C LEU A 65 -0.59 10.52 -11.36
N HIS A 66 -0.40 10.32 -12.66
CA HIS A 66 -1.28 10.88 -13.70
C HIS A 66 -2.72 10.37 -13.59
N ALA A 67 -2.90 9.10 -13.21
CA ALA A 67 -4.21 8.49 -13.00
C ALA A 67 -4.87 8.88 -11.67
N GLY A 68 -4.18 9.66 -10.82
CA GLY A 68 -4.69 10.11 -9.53
C GLY A 68 -4.73 9.03 -8.45
N HIS A 69 -3.90 7.99 -8.57
CA HIS A 69 -3.72 7.02 -7.50
C HIS A 69 -2.95 7.64 -6.33
N ARG A 70 -3.23 7.18 -5.11
CA ARG A 70 -2.49 7.57 -3.92
C ARG A 70 -1.21 6.76 -3.81
N LEU A 71 -0.08 7.43 -3.58
CA LEU A 71 1.18 6.76 -3.26
C LEU A 71 1.46 6.87 -1.77
N ILE A 72 1.95 5.78 -1.17
CA ILE A 72 2.38 5.72 0.23
C ILE A 72 3.79 5.14 0.30
N ASN A 73 4.56 5.54 1.31
CA ASN A 73 5.94 5.10 1.50
C ASN A 73 5.97 3.66 2.05
N HIS A 74 6.77 2.79 1.42
CA HIS A 74 6.93 1.39 1.82
C HIS A 74 8.41 1.03 2.07
N SER A 75 9.21 2.00 2.58
CA SER A 75 10.68 1.94 2.74
C SER A 75 11.45 1.93 1.40
N ASP A 76 12.78 1.92 1.47
CA ASP A 76 13.61 1.86 0.27
C ASP A 76 13.83 0.43 -0.25
N THR A 77 14.29 -0.47 0.63
CA THR A 77 14.73 -1.84 0.25
C THR A 77 13.91 -2.96 0.88
N HIS A 78 12.79 -2.61 1.53
CA HIS A 78 11.87 -3.56 2.16
C HIS A 78 12.47 -4.39 3.31
N PRO A 79 13.26 -3.83 4.24
CA PRO A 79 13.75 -4.58 5.39
C PRO A 79 12.66 -4.72 6.47
N SER A 80 12.78 -5.73 7.33
CA SER A 80 12.02 -5.77 8.59
C SER A 80 12.58 -4.70 9.54
N PHE A 81 11.77 -3.74 9.93
CA PHE A 81 12.21 -2.64 10.80
C PHE A 81 12.50 -3.12 12.22
N THR A 82 11.75 -4.08 12.73
CA THR A 82 11.95 -4.66 14.06
C THR A 82 12.81 -5.93 14.04
N GLY A 83 13.11 -6.46 12.88
CA GLY A 83 13.83 -7.72 12.69
C GLY A 83 12.98 -8.97 12.94
N ARG A 84 11.75 -8.84 13.47
CA ARG A 84 10.90 -9.99 13.85
C ARG A 84 10.51 -10.84 12.64
N SER A 85 10.12 -10.21 11.54
CA SER A 85 9.64 -10.91 10.35
C SER A 85 10.74 -11.64 9.59
N THR A 86 11.99 -11.19 9.68
CA THR A 86 13.14 -11.78 9.00
C THR A 86 14.11 -12.49 9.91
N ARG A 87 13.84 -12.51 11.24
CA ARG A 87 14.73 -13.07 12.27
C ARG A 87 16.12 -12.44 12.24
N SER A 88 16.18 -11.14 11.98
CA SER A 88 17.39 -10.32 11.97
C SER A 88 17.44 -9.40 13.18
N LEU A 89 18.53 -8.65 13.34
CA LEU A 89 18.56 -7.55 14.29
C LEU A 89 17.61 -6.42 13.81
N PRO A 90 16.97 -5.69 14.75
CA PRO A 90 16.17 -4.52 14.40
C PRO A 90 17.07 -3.46 13.78
N LEU A 91 16.49 -2.66 12.87
CA LEU A 91 17.17 -1.49 12.34
C LEU A 91 17.33 -0.42 13.42
N SER A 92 18.49 0.25 13.44
CA SER A 92 18.65 1.46 14.26
C SER A 92 17.74 2.59 13.78
N VAL A 93 17.49 3.58 14.63
CA VAL A 93 16.70 4.78 14.28
C VAL A 93 17.21 5.45 13.01
N ASP A 94 18.53 5.62 12.86
CA ASP A 94 19.15 6.21 11.68
C ASP A 94 18.94 5.37 10.41
N GLN A 95 19.01 4.04 10.53
CA GLN A 95 18.73 3.12 9.41
C GLN A 95 17.27 3.19 8.99
N ARG A 96 16.33 3.22 9.96
CA ARG A 96 14.88 3.39 9.69
C ARG A 96 14.62 4.71 8.97
N ALA A 97 15.18 5.81 9.47
CA ALA A 97 15.05 7.12 8.84
C ALA A 97 15.65 7.15 7.43
N ALA A 98 16.80 6.52 7.22
CA ALA A 98 17.44 6.43 5.91
C ALA A 98 16.57 5.64 4.90
N GLU A 99 15.96 4.50 5.30
CA GLU A 99 15.04 3.73 4.47
C GLU A 99 13.83 4.57 4.01
N ILE A 100 13.24 5.34 4.92
CA ILE A 100 12.08 6.18 4.63
C ILE A 100 12.45 7.32 3.68
N ARG A 101 13.55 8.04 3.96
CA ARG A 101 13.99 9.18 3.13
C ARG A 101 14.44 8.77 1.74
N ARG A 102 15.14 7.64 1.58
CA ARG A 102 15.54 7.15 0.24
C ARG A 102 14.36 6.79 -0.64
N ALA A 103 13.30 6.22 -0.05
CA ALA A 103 12.04 5.99 -0.78
C ALA A 103 11.39 7.30 -1.22
N GLU A 104 11.35 8.33 -0.36
CA GLU A 104 10.87 9.67 -0.73
C GLU A 104 11.64 10.24 -1.93
N GLN A 105 12.98 10.21 -1.86
CA GLN A 105 13.85 10.73 -2.92
C GLN A 105 13.59 10.00 -4.25
N ALA A 106 13.41 8.68 -4.21
CA ALA A 106 13.13 7.90 -5.41
C ALA A 106 11.81 8.31 -6.08
N VAL A 107 10.75 8.52 -5.30
CA VAL A 107 9.46 8.99 -5.83
C VAL A 107 9.51 10.47 -6.22
N ALA A 108 10.22 11.30 -5.46
CA ALA A 108 10.41 12.72 -5.75
C ALA A 108 11.10 12.97 -7.10
N ALA A 109 12.01 12.09 -7.49
CA ALA A 109 12.67 12.16 -8.80
C ALA A 109 11.70 12.07 -9.99
N VAL A 110 10.52 11.46 -9.77
CA VAL A 110 9.47 11.33 -10.79
C VAL A 110 8.37 12.38 -10.59
N SER A 111 7.95 12.60 -9.34
CA SER A 111 6.82 13.47 -9.00
C SER A 111 7.19 14.96 -8.93
N GLY A 112 8.48 15.27 -8.77
CA GLY A 112 8.97 16.63 -8.50
C GLY A 112 8.72 17.11 -7.05
N SER A 113 8.25 16.23 -6.14
CA SER A 113 7.95 16.61 -4.75
C SER A 113 8.29 15.51 -3.75
N GLU A 114 9.07 15.86 -2.72
CA GLU A 114 9.41 14.96 -1.61
C GLU A 114 8.20 14.63 -0.73
N THR A 115 7.13 15.43 -0.76
CA THR A 115 5.95 15.22 0.06
C THR A 115 4.88 14.34 -0.58
N THR A 116 5.12 13.81 -1.78
CA THR A 116 4.15 13.04 -2.57
C THR A 116 3.51 11.88 -1.80
N MET A 117 4.29 11.15 -0.99
CA MET A 117 3.81 10.00 -0.23
C MET A 117 3.35 10.35 1.20
N ARG A 118 3.65 11.56 1.69
CA ARG A 118 3.23 11.98 3.04
C ARG A 118 1.72 12.22 3.11
N PRO A 119 1.10 11.97 4.24
CA PRO A 119 1.66 11.54 5.52
C PRO A 119 1.58 10.02 5.75
N TYR A 120 1.53 9.18 4.71
CA TYR A 120 1.19 7.76 4.78
C TYR A 120 2.40 6.85 4.63
N PHE A 121 2.57 5.94 5.59
CA PHE A 121 3.63 4.92 5.59
C PHE A 121 3.01 3.54 5.79
N ARG A 122 3.51 2.52 5.09
CA ARG A 122 3.24 1.12 5.37
C ARG A 122 4.55 0.41 5.70
N PRO A 123 4.69 -0.16 6.91
CA PRO A 123 5.90 -0.90 7.25
C PRO A 123 5.98 -2.21 6.44
N PRO A 124 7.16 -2.56 5.91
CA PRO A 124 7.40 -3.87 5.33
C PRO A 124 6.95 -5.00 6.27
N TYR A 125 6.31 -6.03 5.72
CA TYR A 125 5.75 -7.18 6.46
C TYR A 125 4.64 -6.82 7.48
N GLY A 126 4.19 -5.57 7.55
CA GLY A 126 3.37 -5.07 8.64
C GLY A 126 4.10 -4.99 9.98
N ASP A 127 5.43 -4.92 9.96
CA ASP A 127 6.30 -5.06 11.11
C ASP A 127 6.70 -3.69 11.66
N TYR A 128 6.11 -3.29 12.79
CA TYR A 128 6.36 -2.01 13.47
C TYR A 128 6.43 -2.17 14.99
N ASP A 129 7.01 -1.18 15.64
CA ASP A 129 7.13 -1.04 17.09
C ASP A 129 6.88 0.42 17.50
N GLU A 130 6.89 0.69 18.80
CA GLU A 130 6.67 2.02 19.36
C GLU A 130 7.75 3.02 18.93
N GLU A 131 9.00 2.56 18.79
CA GLU A 131 10.11 3.41 18.33
C GLU A 131 9.87 3.90 16.90
N LEU A 132 9.41 3.03 16.00
CA LEU A 132 9.04 3.43 14.64
C LEU A 132 7.86 4.40 14.63
N LEU A 133 6.81 4.12 15.43
CA LEU A 133 5.64 5.00 15.50
C LEU A 133 5.99 6.41 16.03
N THR A 134 6.98 6.52 16.89
CA THR A 134 7.48 7.80 17.41
C THR A 134 8.37 8.53 16.39
N LEU A 135 9.18 7.80 15.61
CA LEU A 135 10.07 8.35 14.59
C LEU A 135 9.29 8.91 13.37
N LEU A 136 8.23 8.23 12.96
CA LEU A 136 7.51 8.56 11.72
C LEU A 136 7.03 10.00 11.64
N PRO A 137 6.39 10.61 12.66
CA PRO A 137 5.97 12.01 12.62
C PRO A 137 7.13 13.01 12.42
N GLU A 138 8.31 12.73 12.96
CA GLU A 138 9.51 13.56 12.77
C GLU A 138 9.97 13.58 11.30
N LEU A 139 9.60 12.55 10.53
CA LEU A 139 9.86 12.42 9.10
C LEU A 139 8.68 12.87 8.22
N GLY A 140 7.59 13.38 8.84
CA GLY A 140 6.39 13.83 8.12
C GLY A 140 5.36 12.73 7.84
N TYR A 141 5.47 11.58 8.50
CA TYR A 141 4.53 10.45 8.38
C TYR A 141 3.71 10.29 9.65
N SER A 142 2.47 10.72 9.63
CA SER A 142 1.59 10.65 10.81
C SER A 142 0.58 9.50 10.75
N VAL A 143 0.52 8.75 9.64
CA VAL A 143 -0.42 7.65 9.44
C VAL A 143 0.29 6.40 8.97
N VAL A 144 0.18 5.33 9.75
CA VAL A 144 0.60 3.97 9.37
C VAL A 144 -0.59 3.22 8.79
N VAL A 145 -0.51 2.88 7.50
CA VAL A 145 -1.59 2.20 6.78
C VAL A 145 -1.35 0.69 6.82
N MET A 146 -2.09 0.02 7.67
CA MET A 146 -2.18 -1.44 7.70
C MET A 146 -3.34 -1.90 6.80
N TRP A 147 -3.99 -3.02 7.12
CA TRP A 147 -5.08 -3.58 6.32
C TRP A 147 -6.13 -4.28 7.18
N THR A 148 -7.33 -4.37 6.65
CA THR A 148 -8.42 -5.18 7.20
C THR A 148 -8.23 -6.64 6.81
N VAL A 149 -7.78 -6.87 5.56
CA VAL A 149 -7.55 -8.19 4.99
C VAL A 149 -6.32 -8.19 4.07
N ASP A 150 -5.46 -9.19 4.27
CA ASP A 150 -4.42 -9.56 3.30
C ASP A 150 -5.01 -10.59 2.34
N SER A 151 -4.92 -10.32 1.05
CA SER A 151 -5.39 -11.20 -0.02
C SER A 151 -4.74 -12.58 0.01
N LEU A 152 -3.48 -12.64 0.45
CA LEU A 152 -2.55 -13.78 0.34
C LEU A 152 -2.23 -14.20 -1.10
N GLY A 153 -2.59 -13.39 -2.10
CA GLY A 153 -2.24 -13.63 -3.49
C GLY A 153 -0.72 -13.77 -3.70
N TRP A 154 0.07 -13.05 -2.90
CA TRP A 154 1.53 -13.16 -2.89
C TRP A 154 2.07 -14.55 -2.53
N ARG A 155 1.26 -15.41 -1.94
CA ARG A 155 1.56 -16.84 -1.68
C ARG A 155 1.25 -17.74 -2.87
N GLY A 156 0.69 -17.20 -3.95
CA GLY A 156 0.28 -17.97 -5.12
C GLY A 156 -0.97 -18.83 -4.89
N ILE A 157 -1.84 -18.44 -3.93
CA ILE A 157 -3.14 -19.10 -3.78
C ILE A 157 -3.98 -18.84 -5.04
N PRO A 158 -4.96 -19.74 -5.37
CA PRO A 158 -5.81 -19.55 -6.53
C PRO A 158 -6.55 -18.20 -6.53
N PRO A 159 -6.72 -17.54 -7.69
CA PRO A 159 -7.43 -16.26 -7.79
C PRO A 159 -8.82 -16.26 -7.15
N GLU A 160 -9.56 -17.35 -7.27
CA GLU A 160 -10.88 -17.53 -6.65
C GLU A 160 -10.82 -17.58 -5.13
N GLU A 161 -9.74 -18.06 -4.55
CA GLU A 161 -9.52 -18.01 -3.09
C GLU A 161 -9.21 -16.59 -2.63
N VAL A 162 -8.44 -15.81 -3.41
CA VAL A 162 -8.22 -14.38 -3.17
C VAL A 162 -9.56 -13.65 -3.10
N VAL A 163 -10.43 -13.85 -4.09
CA VAL A 163 -11.76 -13.24 -4.15
C VAL A 163 -12.59 -13.63 -2.93
N THR A 164 -12.70 -14.92 -2.64
CA THR A 164 -13.47 -15.45 -1.50
C THR A 164 -13.00 -14.85 -0.18
N ARG A 165 -11.69 -14.80 0.01
CA ARG A 165 -11.05 -14.27 1.23
C ARG A 165 -11.36 -12.79 1.43
N VAL A 166 -11.21 -11.97 0.40
CA VAL A 166 -11.49 -10.54 0.48
C VAL A 166 -12.97 -10.29 0.71
N LEU A 167 -13.87 -10.99 0.00
CA LEU A 167 -15.31 -10.85 0.15
C LEU A 167 -15.82 -11.27 1.54
N ALA A 168 -15.15 -12.22 2.20
CA ALA A 168 -15.49 -12.62 3.57
C ALA A 168 -15.16 -11.54 4.61
N ALA A 169 -14.17 -10.67 4.33
CA ALA A 169 -13.75 -9.58 5.20
C ALA A 169 -14.30 -8.19 4.76
N ALA A 170 -15.05 -8.14 3.65
CA ALA A 170 -15.57 -6.89 3.10
C ALA A 170 -16.56 -6.24 4.06
N GLN A 171 -16.29 -4.98 4.42
CA GLN A 171 -17.12 -4.12 5.28
C GLN A 171 -16.83 -2.66 4.94
N PRO A 172 -17.71 -1.71 5.30
CA PRO A 172 -17.46 -0.29 5.10
C PRO A 172 -16.09 0.15 5.59
N GLY A 173 -15.34 0.83 4.73
CA GLY A 173 -14.00 1.31 5.02
C GLY A 173 -12.88 0.25 5.02
N ALA A 174 -13.14 -0.99 4.63
CA ALA A 174 -12.11 -2.03 4.59
C ALA A 174 -10.92 -1.62 3.71
N ILE A 175 -9.70 -1.85 4.21
CA ILE A 175 -8.45 -1.70 3.47
C ILE A 175 -8.00 -3.11 3.05
N VAL A 176 -7.90 -3.34 1.75
CA VAL A 176 -7.47 -4.63 1.17
C VAL A 176 -6.01 -4.53 0.76
N LEU A 177 -5.17 -5.42 1.27
CA LEU A 177 -3.78 -5.57 0.85
C LEU A 177 -3.67 -6.56 -0.30
N LEU A 178 -3.11 -6.07 -1.40
CA LEU A 178 -2.79 -6.79 -2.64
C LEU A 178 -1.34 -6.50 -3.03
N HIS A 179 -0.80 -7.26 -3.98
CA HIS A 179 0.58 -7.12 -4.45
C HIS A 179 0.66 -7.13 -5.98
N VAL A 180 1.64 -6.42 -6.54
CA VAL A 180 1.82 -6.33 -7.99
C VAL A 180 2.78 -7.39 -8.56
N GLY A 181 3.62 -8.00 -7.72
CA GLY A 181 4.72 -8.87 -8.14
C GLY A 181 4.28 -10.07 -8.98
N ALA A 182 5.18 -10.58 -9.84
CA ALA A 182 4.91 -11.67 -10.78
C ALA A 182 4.53 -13.01 -10.11
N GLN A 183 4.87 -13.18 -8.83
CA GLN A 183 4.48 -14.35 -8.04
C GLN A 183 3.05 -14.24 -7.49
N SER A 184 2.45 -13.03 -7.50
CA SER A 184 1.12 -12.80 -6.95
C SER A 184 0.01 -13.15 -7.95
N THR A 185 -1.05 -13.74 -7.45
CA THR A 185 -2.27 -14.03 -8.20
C THR A 185 -3.31 -12.89 -8.13
N ASP A 186 -2.98 -11.80 -7.42
CA ASP A 186 -3.88 -10.67 -7.20
C ASP A 186 -4.33 -10.02 -8.51
N ALA A 187 -3.43 -9.87 -9.48
CA ALA A 187 -3.79 -9.31 -10.78
C ALA A 187 -4.83 -10.15 -11.52
N ALA A 188 -4.71 -11.48 -11.45
CA ALA A 188 -5.66 -12.41 -12.06
C ALA A 188 -7.02 -12.40 -11.32
N ALA A 189 -7.01 -12.18 -10.01
CA ALA A 189 -8.22 -12.10 -9.20
C ALA A 189 -8.96 -10.75 -9.35
N LEU A 190 -8.24 -9.68 -9.71
CA LEU A 190 -8.73 -8.30 -9.63
C LEU A 190 -10.04 -8.04 -10.40
N PRO A 191 -10.23 -8.51 -11.65
CA PRO A 191 -11.47 -8.28 -12.39
C PRO A 191 -12.70 -8.86 -11.67
N GLN A 192 -12.61 -10.10 -11.21
CA GLN A 192 -13.69 -10.76 -10.48
C GLN A 192 -13.93 -10.12 -9.11
N LEU A 193 -12.86 -9.72 -8.42
CA LEU A 193 -12.94 -9.05 -7.13
C LEU A 193 -13.67 -7.71 -7.24
N ILE A 194 -13.34 -6.88 -8.23
CA ILE A 194 -14.00 -5.60 -8.47
C ILE A 194 -15.49 -5.83 -8.74
N ALA A 195 -15.83 -6.72 -9.67
CA ALA A 195 -17.22 -7.02 -10.02
C ALA A 195 -18.03 -7.48 -8.79
N ALA A 196 -17.50 -8.43 -8.02
CA ALA A 196 -18.19 -8.97 -6.85
C ALA A 196 -18.35 -7.95 -5.70
N LEU A 197 -17.40 -7.02 -5.53
CA LEU A 197 -17.55 -5.93 -4.56
C LEU A 197 -18.60 -4.92 -5.02
N GLN A 198 -18.63 -4.57 -6.32
CA GLN A 198 -19.66 -3.69 -6.90
C GLN A 198 -21.06 -4.30 -6.80
N GLU A 199 -21.23 -5.60 -7.06
CA GLU A 199 -22.49 -6.32 -6.87
C GLU A 199 -22.99 -6.27 -5.42
N ARG A 200 -22.07 -6.18 -4.44
CA ARG A 200 -22.41 -5.97 -3.02
C ARG A 200 -22.65 -4.51 -2.66
N GLY A 201 -22.62 -3.60 -3.62
CA GLY A 201 -22.87 -2.18 -3.43
C GLY A 201 -21.68 -1.37 -2.92
N TYR A 202 -20.46 -1.92 -2.95
CA TYR A 202 -19.27 -1.17 -2.56
C TYR A 202 -18.76 -0.28 -3.69
N GLY A 203 -18.46 0.99 -3.33
CA GLY A 203 -17.60 1.87 -4.10
C GLY A 203 -16.14 1.72 -3.73
N PHE A 204 -15.26 2.44 -4.44
CA PHE A 204 -13.81 2.38 -4.20
C PHE A 204 -13.25 3.77 -3.91
N VAL A 205 -12.33 3.82 -2.94
CA VAL A 205 -11.65 5.05 -2.51
C VAL A 205 -10.17 4.80 -2.26
N THR A 206 -9.38 5.86 -2.23
CA THR A 206 -8.00 5.82 -1.77
C THR A 206 -7.92 5.93 -0.24
N THR A 207 -6.78 5.56 0.35
CA THR A 207 -6.61 5.59 1.82
C THR A 207 -6.60 7.00 2.43
N ASP A 208 -6.51 8.04 1.60
CA ASP A 208 -6.55 9.45 1.98
C ASP A 208 -7.90 10.13 1.69
N ALA A 209 -8.91 9.36 1.26
CA ALA A 209 -10.24 9.91 1.03
C ALA A 209 -10.79 10.52 2.32
N GLN A 210 -11.25 11.77 2.21
CA GLN A 210 -12.01 12.42 3.27
C GLN A 210 -13.46 11.92 3.16
N LEU A 211 -13.79 11.01 4.06
CA LEU A 211 -15.12 10.41 4.14
C LEU A 211 -15.88 11.13 5.25
N GLY A 212 -17.11 11.59 4.94
CA GLY A 212 -17.97 12.35 5.82
C GLY A 212 -18.46 11.57 7.04
#